data_903ded632518f6c5016f1454d1d58879
#
_entry.id   903ded632518f6c5016f1454d1d58879
#
_cell.length_a   1.000
_cell.length_b   1.000
_cell.length_c   1.000
_cell.angle_alpha   90.00
_cell.angle_beta   90.00
_cell.angle_gamma   90.00
#
_symmetry.space_group_name_H-M   'P 1'
#
loop_
_entity.id
_entity.type
_entity.pdbx_description
1 polymer ?
#
loop_
_entity_poly.entity_id
_entity_poly.type
_entity_poly.pdbx_seq_one_letter_code
_entity_poly.pdbx_strand_id
1 'polypeptide(L)'
;MPRRRWQGAPAPRSGYQRHHLIPISLLKRPQMAAMFVLLEGEGFALRHFGCNGLVLPASEVAALSSGYAMHRGPHHGYSDVVTARVERVRVHFCLHAPADLRSARRTAVMRLGLLQDATRRALTDRHGTGFWLNRRDPMRLFADRPYLDEAIERLFGG
;
A
#
# COMPACT_ATOMS: atom_id res chain seq x y z
N MET A 1 14.83 16.07 -14.50
CA MET A 1 14.49 14.63 -14.52
C MET A 1 13.17 14.44 -13.82
N PRO A 2 12.12 13.84 -14.43
CA PRO A 2 10.90 13.55 -13.72
C PRO A 2 11.24 12.59 -12.57
N ARG A 3 10.76 12.90 -11.40
CA ARG A 3 11.05 12.11 -10.20
C ARG A 3 10.48 10.70 -10.41
N ARG A 4 11.33 9.68 -10.45
CA ARG A 4 10.97 8.24 -10.61
C ARG A 4 9.80 7.81 -9.70
N ARG A 5 9.61 8.53 -8.60
CA ARG A 5 8.53 8.31 -7.62
C ARG A 5 7.12 8.35 -8.22
N TRP A 6 6.90 9.13 -9.27
CA TRP A 6 5.57 9.36 -9.84
C TRP A 6 5.42 8.75 -11.23
N GLN A 7 6.28 7.82 -11.61
CA GLN A 7 6.17 7.13 -12.90
C GLN A 7 4.78 6.48 -13.03
N GLY A 8 4.10 6.71 -14.14
CA GLY A 8 2.72 6.24 -14.37
C GLY A 8 1.63 7.01 -13.62
N ALA A 9 1.96 8.10 -12.92
CA ALA A 9 0.96 8.89 -12.23
C ALA A 9 0.14 9.76 -13.20
N PRO A 10 -1.19 9.88 -12.98
CA PRO A 10 -2.01 10.79 -13.75
C PRO A 10 -1.64 12.26 -13.48
N ALA A 11 -2.11 13.17 -14.31
CA ALA A 11 -1.95 14.60 -14.09
C ALA A 11 -2.51 15.02 -12.71
N PRO A 12 -1.94 16.05 -12.08
CA PRO A 12 -2.50 16.61 -10.84
C PRO A 12 -3.95 17.06 -11.06
N ARG A 13 -4.81 16.75 -10.09
CA ARG A 13 -6.21 17.18 -10.09
C ARG A 13 -6.48 18.01 -8.83
N SER A 14 -7.12 19.17 -9.00
CA SER A 14 -7.51 20.01 -7.88
C SER A 14 -8.40 19.25 -6.90
N GLY A 15 -8.16 19.41 -5.59
CA GLY A 15 -8.89 18.71 -4.53
C GLY A 15 -8.53 17.23 -4.34
N TYR A 16 -7.49 16.75 -5.05
CA TYR A 16 -7.03 15.36 -4.94
C TYR A 16 -5.51 15.30 -4.71
N GLN A 17 -5.07 14.26 -4.03
CA GLN A 17 -3.66 13.96 -3.79
C GLN A 17 -3.29 12.55 -4.23
N ARG A 18 -2.04 12.39 -4.65
CA ARG A 18 -1.47 11.08 -5.00
C ARG A 18 -1.02 10.38 -3.74
N HIS A 19 -1.41 9.15 -3.59
CA HIS A 19 -1.09 8.27 -2.48
C HIS A 19 -0.42 7.00 -2.99
N HIS A 20 0.60 6.49 -2.30
CA HIS A 20 1.15 5.17 -2.54
C HIS A 20 0.51 4.16 -1.58
N LEU A 21 -0.01 3.07 -2.12
CA LEU A 21 -0.62 1.99 -1.34
C LEU A 21 0.39 1.35 -0.39
N ILE A 22 1.55 0.96 -0.91
CA ILE A 22 2.70 0.56 -0.10
C ILE A 22 3.67 1.76 -0.03
N PRO A 23 4.03 2.23 1.17
CA PRO A 23 4.87 3.40 1.31
C PRO A 23 6.24 3.24 0.67
N ILE A 24 6.61 4.12 -0.25
CA ILE A 24 7.94 4.08 -0.89
C ILE A 24 9.09 4.44 0.06
N SER A 25 8.78 4.95 1.24
CA SER A 25 9.76 5.16 2.32
C SER A 25 10.41 3.87 2.80
N LEU A 26 9.78 2.72 2.57
CA LEU A 26 10.34 1.40 2.84
C LEU A 26 11.67 1.17 2.11
N LEU A 27 11.85 1.79 0.94
CA LEU A 27 13.11 1.72 0.20
C LEU A 27 14.30 2.41 0.89
N LYS A 28 14.05 3.15 1.97
CA LYS A 28 15.10 3.71 2.83
C LYS A 28 15.66 2.67 3.80
N ARG A 29 14.99 1.56 4.00
CA ARG A 29 15.43 0.44 4.84
C ARG A 29 16.22 -0.54 3.97
N PRO A 30 17.53 -0.77 4.23
CA PRO A 30 18.38 -1.58 3.33
C PRO A 30 17.82 -2.98 3.05
N GLN A 31 17.29 -3.65 4.06
CA GLN A 31 16.72 -4.99 3.94
C GLN A 31 15.47 -5.03 3.04
N MET A 32 14.61 -4.01 3.13
CA MET A 32 13.46 -3.86 2.26
C MET A 32 13.87 -3.54 0.84
N ALA A 33 14.80 -2.61 0.68
CA ALA A 33 15.33 -2.24 -0.64
C ALA A 33 15.93 -3.44 -1.36
N ALA A 34 16.72 -4.27 -0.66
CA ALA A 34 17.31 -5.49 -1.21
C ALA A 34 16.23 -6.46 -1.73
N MET A 35 15.18 -6.71 -0.95
CA MET A 35 14.07 -7.54 -1.41
C MET A 35 13.41 -6.94 -2.66
N PHE A 36 13.04 -5.66 -2.64
CA PHE A 36 12.35 -5.03 -3.77
C PHE A 36 13.18 -5.04 -5.06
N VAL A 37 14.50 -4.87 -4.98
CA VAL A 37 15.40 -5.03 -6.14
C VAL A 37 15.28 -6.43 -6.75
N LEU A 38 15.25 -7.47 -5.92
CA LEU A 38 15.09 -8.85 -6.39
C LEU A 38 13.69 -9.10 -7.02
N LEU A 39 12.67 -8.39 -6.58
CA LEU A 39 11.30 -8.52 -7.11
C LEU A 39 11.07 -7.75 -8.42
N GLU A 40 11.93 -6.79 -8.77
CA GLU A 40 11.84 -6.09 -10.05
C GLU A 40 11.94 -7.06 -11.25
N GLY A 41 12.72 -8.13 -11.12
CA GLY A 41 12.83 -9.18 -12.12
C GLY A 41 11.53 -9.97 -12.37
N GLU A 42 10.57 -9.93 -11.44
CA GLU A 42 9.23 -10.52 -11.57
C GLU A 42 8.17 -9.45 -11.95
N GLY A 43 8.60 -8.25 -12.35
CA GLY A 43 7.72 -7.15 -12.76
C GLY A 43 7.14 -6.31 -11.63
N PHE A 44 7.55 -6.53 -10.38
CA PHE A 44 7.07 -5.73 -9.26
C PHE A 44 7.90 -4.45 -9.08
N ALA A 45 7.32 -3.30 -9.39
CA ALA A 45 7.96 -1.99 -9.27
C ALA A 45 7.26 -1.10 -8.24
N LEU A 46 7.78 -1.05 -7.00
CA LEU A 46 7.19 -0.28 -5.91
C LEU A 46 7.03 1.21 -6.23
N ARG A 47 7.91 1.76 -7.05
CA ARG A 47 7.88 3.17 -7.46
C ARG A 47 6.89 3.47 -8.59
N HIS A 48 6.39 2.44 -9.26
CA HIS A 48 5.46 2.63 -10.37
C HIS A 48 4.07 2.97 -9.84
N PHE A 49 3.64 4.21 -10.06
CA PHE A 49 2.37 4.71 -9.52
C PHE A 49 1.16 3.95 -10.06
N GLY A 50 1.19 3.52 -11.32
CA GLY A 50 0.09 2.74 -11.92
C GLY A 50 -0.23 1.46 -11.15
N CYS A 51 0.80 0.82 -10.57
CA CYS A 51 0.62 -0.40 -9.77
C CYS A 51 0.45 -0.10 -8.29
N ASN A 52 1.25 0.82 -7.75
CA ASN A 52 1.32 1.12 -6.31
C ASN A 52 0.70 2.48 -5.94
N GLY A 53 -0.08 3.08 -6.80
CA GLY A 53 -0.64 4.40 -6.58
C GLY A 53 -2.15 4.44 -6.57
N LEU A 54 -2.66 5.47 -5.93
CA LEU A 54 -4.08 5.82 -5.90
C LEU A 54 -4.21 7.34 -5.80
N VAL A 55 -5.22 7.89 -6.46
CA VAL A 55 -5.57 9.31 -6.34
C VAL A 55 -6.76 9.40 -5.39
N LEU A 56 -6.55 10.08 -4.28
CA LEU A 56 -7.54 10.22 -3.21
C LEU A 56 -7.97 11.68 -3.02
N PRO A 57 -9.22 11.91 -2.59
CA PRO A 57 -9.68 13.25 -2.28
C PRO A 57 -8.87 13.87 -1.14
N ALA A 58 -8.58 15.16 -1.24
CA ALA A 58 -7.85 15.94 -0.23
C ALA A 58 -8.76 16.94 0.51
N SER A 59 -10.06 16.98 0.18
CA SER A 59 -11.07 17.80 0.83
C SER A 59 -12.27 16.96 1.23
N GLU A 60 -13.01 17.43 2.24
CA GLU A 60 -14.23 16.77 2.71
C GLU A 60 -15.28 16.67 1.60
N VAL A 61 -15.47 17.74 0.84
CA VAL A 61 -16.43 17.78 -0.28
C VAL A 61 -16.10 16.69 -1.31
N ALA A 62 -14.81 16.57 -1.71
CA ALA A 62 -14.38 15.55 -2.66
C ALA A 62 -14.47 14.14 -2.06
N ALA A 63 -14.22 13.97 -0.75
CA ALA A 63 -14.35 12.69 -0.07
C ALA A 63 -15.81 12.25 0.00
N LEU A 64 -16.72 13.14 0.39
CA LEU A 64 -18.17 12.86 0.45
C LEU A 64 -18.73 12.53 -0.94
N SER A 65 -18.33 13.27 -1.98
CA SER A 65 -18.83 13.04 -3.33
C SER A 65 -18.30 11.75 -3.96
N SER A 66 -17.06 11.37 -3.68
CA SER A 66 -16.45 10.14 -4.22
C SER A 66 -16.73 8.91 -3.37
N GLY A 67 -16.97 9.06 -2.09
CA GLY A 67 -17.02 7.99 -1.10
C GLY A 67 -15.65 7.38 -0.79
N TYR A 68 -14.56 8.00 -1.26
CA TYR A 68 -13.20 7.51 -1.04
C TYR A 68 -12.59 8.11 0.23
N ALA A 69 -11.62 7.42 0.78
CA ALA A 69 -10.87 7.89 1.94
C ALA A 69 -10.23 9.25 1.68
N MET A 70 -10.44 10.21 2.58
CA MET A 70 -9.79 11.51 2.49
C MET A 70 -8.30 11.40 2.82
N HIS A 71 -7.44 11.89 1.94
CA HIS A 71 -5.99 11.94 2.13
C HIS A 71 -5.52 13.38 2.36
N ARG A 72 -5.18 13.72 3.60
CA ARG A 72 -4.75 15.07 3.97
C ARG A 72 -3.62 15.04 5.00
N GLY A 73 -2.40 15.10 4.52
CA GLY A 73 -1.20 15.16 5.35
C GLY A 73 -0.69 13.80 5.79
N PRO A 74 0.15 13.74 6.84
CA PRO A 74 0.78 12.51 7.29
C PRO A 74 -0.24 11.54 7.91
N HIS A 75 -0.08 10.25 7.59
CA HIS A 75 -0.95 9.15 8.02
C HIS A 75 -0.09 8.00 8.57
N HIS A 76 0.49 8.20 9.74
CA HIS A 76 1.44 7.25 10.33
C HIS A 76 0.81 5.90 10.63
N GLY A 77 -0.41 5.87 11.15
CA GLY A 77 -1.12 4.63 11.46
C GLY A 77 -1.27 3.71 10.25
N TYR A 78 -1.75 4.24 9.11
CA TYR A 78 -1.81 3.49 7.87
C TYR A 78 -0.43 2.96 7.45
N SER A 79 0.57 3.84 7.47
CA SER A 79 1.92 3.47 7.07
C SER A 79 2.52 2.37 7.94
N ASP A 80 2.25 2.39 9.25
CA ASP A 80 2.74 1.40 10.20
C ASP A 80 2.07 0.02 9.96
N VAL A 81 0.75 0.00 9.77
CA VAL A 81 0.01 -1.23 9.46
C VAL A 81 0.50 -1.85 8.16
N VAL A 82 0.59 -1.08 7.09
CA VAL A 82 1.06 -1.59 5.79
C VAL A 82 2.53 -2.04 5.87
N THR A 83 3.38 -1.28 6.57
CA THR A 83 4.79 -1.66 6.78
C THR A 83 4.91 -2.99 7.50
N ALA A 84 4.12 -3.23 8.54
CA ALA A 84 4.12 -4.50 9.27
C ALA A 84 3.73 -5.69 8.35
N ARG A 85 2.79 -5.48 7.43
CA ARG A 85 2.41 -6.52 6.44
C ARG A 85 3.53 -6.79 5.44
N VAL A 86 4.16 -5.75 4.91
CA VAL A 86 5.30 -5.90 4.01
C VAL A 86 6.47 -6.61 4.71
N GLU A 87 6.71 -6.31 5.99
CA GLU A 87 7.74 -7.00 6.78
C GLU A 87 7.45 -8.50 6.90
N ARG A 88 6.21 -8.92 7.11
CA ARG A 88 5.85 -10.36 7.10
C ARG A 88 6.14 -11.01 5.75
N VAL A 89 5.86 -10.31 4.64
CA VAL A 89 6.22 -10.80 3.31
C VAL A 89 7.74 -10.94 3.17
N ARG A 90 8.50 -9.97 3.66
CA ARG A 90 9.97 -10.01 3.64
C ARG A 90 10.54 -11.17 4.44
N VAL A 91 10.05 -11.38 5.65
CA VAL A 91 10.50 -12.49 6.52
C VAL A 91 10.23 -13.83 5.82
N HIS A 92 9.03 -14.01 5.28
CA HIS A 92 8.69 -15.22 4.53
C HIS A 92 9.61 -15.40 3.29
N PHE A 93 9.84 -14.31 2.55
CA PHE A 93 10.75 -14.33 1.40
C PHE A 93 12.15 -14.77 1.80
N CYS A 94 12.73 -14.17 2.85
CA CYS A 94 14.07 -14.52 3.33
C CYS A 94 14.19 -15.98 3.81
N LEU A 95 13.12 -16.52 4.39
CA LEU A 95 13.08 -17.89 4.85
C LEU A 95 13.10 -18.91 3.69
N HIS A 96 12.42 -18.61 2.61
CA HIS A 96 12.24 -19.55 1.49
C HIS A 96 13.20 -19.33 0.32
N ALA A 97 13.73 -18.12 0.15
CA ALA A 97 14.63 -17.77 -0.95
C ALA A 97 15.90 -18.66 -1.05
N PRO A 98 16.52 -19.13 0.05
CA PRO A 98 17.68 -20.02 -0.05
C PRO A 98 17.37 -21.38 -0.68
N ALA A 99 16.15 -21.89 -0.51
CA ALA A 99 15.72 -23.18 -1.07
C ALA A 99 15.25 -23.04 -2.52
N ASP A 100 14.42 -22.02 -2.81
CA ASP A 100 13.91 -21.74 -4.16
C ASP A 100 13.64 -20.25 -4.34
N LEU A 101 14.62 -19.54 -4.85
CA LEU A 101 14.54 -18.10 -5.07
C LEU A 101 13.43 -17.70 -6.04
N ARG A 102 13.18 -18.51 -7.08
CA ARG A 102 12.15 -18.20 -8.08
C ARG A 102 10.75 -18.30 -7.48
N SER A 103 10.46 -19.37 -6.77
CA SER A 103 9.20 -19.55 -6.07
C SER A 103 9.00 -18.48 -4.99
N ALA A 104 10.06 -18.19 -4.22
CA ALA A 104 10.01 -17.15 -3.19
C ALA A 104 9.68 -15.77 -3.76
N ARG A 105 10.30 -15.38 -4.90
CA ARG A 105 9.99 -14.12 -5.60
C ARG A 105 8.53 -14.06 -6.04
N ARG A 106 8.03 -15.09 -6.71
CA ARG A 106 6.64 -15.15 -7.18
C ARG A 106 5.64 -15.06 -6.03
N THR A 107 5.90 -15.78 -4.95
CA THR A 107 5.07 -15.73 -3.74
C THR A 107 5.09 -14.34 -3.10
N ALA A 108 6.24 -13.71 -3.01
CA ALA A 108 6.35 -12.35 -2.48
C ALA A 108 5.58 -11.35 -3.34
N VAL A 109 5.74 -11.39 -4.67
CA VAL A 109 5.00 -10.52 -5.61
C VAL A 109 3.49 -10.73 -5.49
N MET A 110 3.03 -11.98 -5.45
CA MET A 110 1.62 -12.30 -5.26
C MET A 110 1.07 -11.69 -3.95
N ARG A 111 1.76 -11.89 -2.82
CA ARG A 111 1.33 -11.37 -1.51
C ARG A 111 1.33 -9.84 -1.47
N LEU A 112 2.33 -9.19 -2.07
CA LEU A 112 2.37 -7.73 -2.18
C LEU A 112 1.24 -7.20 -3.08
N GLY A 113 0.93 -7.89 -4.17
CA GLY A 113 -0.22 -7.57 -5.03
C GLY A 113 -1.55 -7.66 -4.28
N LEU A 114 -1.75 -8.74 -3.53
CA LEU A 114 -2.93 -8.89 -2.69
C LEU A 114 -3.04 -7.80 -1.61
N LEU A 115 -1.93 -7.40 -1.02
CA LEU A 115 -1.90 -6.27 -0.08
C LEU A 115 -2.28 -4.95 -0.77
N GLN A 116 -1.78 -4.70 -1.98
CA GLN A 116 -2.16 -3.52 -2.77
C GLN A 116 -3.66 -3.53 -3.10
N ASP A 117 -4.20 -4.66 -3.48
CA ASP A 117 -5.63 -4.79 -3.80
C ASP A 117 -6.51 -4.60 -2.57
N ALA A 118 -6.12 -5.17 -1.43
CA ALA A 118 -6.83 -4.99 -0.17
C ALA A 118 -6.82 -3.52 0.29
N THR A 119 -5.67 -2.87 0.26
CA THR A 119 -5.55 -1.45 0.62
C THR A 119 -6.30 -0.55 -0.35
N ARG A 120 -6.25 -0.85 -1.65
CA ARG A 120 -7.02 -0.12 -2.66
C ARG A 120 -8.52 -0.20 -2.37
N ARG A 121 -9.05 -1.39 -2.15
CA ARG A 121 -10.47 -1.60 -1.81
C ARG A 121 -10.84 -0.86 -0.55
N ALA A 122 -10.07 -0.98 0.52
CA ALA A 122 -10.34 -0.30 1.78
C ALA A 122 -10.42 1.24 1.61
N LEU A 123 -9.56 1.82 0.77
CA LEU A 123 -9.51 3.27 0.55
C LEU A 123 -10.55 3.78 -0.46
N THR A 124 -11.15 2.90 -1.27
CA THR A 124 -12.15 3.26 -2.29
C THR A 124 -13.52 2.63 -2.04
N ASP A 125 -13.71 1.97 -0.91
CA ASP A 125 -15.00 1.40 -0.55
C ASP A 125 -15.98 2.51 -0.16
N ARG A 126 -16.96 2.75 -1.03
CA ARG A 126 -17.98 3.78 -0.87
C ARG A 126 -18.96 3.50 0.28
N HIS A 127 -19.04 2.26 0.74
CA HIS A 127 -19.90 1.83 1.85
C HIS A 127 -19.11 1.68 3.15
N GLY A 128 -17.80 1.89 3.09
CA GLY A 128 -16.92 1.81 4.24
C GLY A 128 -17.04 3.01 5.16
N THR A 129 -16.64 2.82 6.39
CA THR A 129 -16.61 3.82 7.44
C THR A 129 -15.51 4.84 7.19
N GLY A 130 -15.74 5.82 6.34
CA GLY A 130 -14.96 7.04 6.15
C GLY A 130 -13.52 7.05 6.68
N PHE A 131 -12.61 6.28 6.09
CA PHE A 131 -11.21 6.34 6.42
C PHE A 131 -10.61 7.69 6.07
N TRP A 132 -9.94 8.30 7.03
CA TRP A 132 -9.23 9.54 6.83
C TRP A 132 -7.73 9.31 6.97
N LEU A 133 -7.02 9.41 5.88
CA LEU A 133 -5.57 9.35 5.88
C LEU A 133 -4.99 10.73 6.27
N ASN A 134 -4.97 11.01 7.55
CA ASN A 134 -4.40 12.25 8.11
C ASN A 134 -3.83 11.99 9.51
N ARG A 135 -3.39 13.05 10.22
CA ARG A 135 -2.85 12.93 11.59
C ARG A 135 -3.86 12.38 12.62
N ARG A 136 -5.15 12.52 12.35
CA ARG A 136 -6.24 11.96 13.15
C ARG A 136 -6.74 10.63 12.59
N ASP A 137 -5.85 9.94 11.88
CA ASP A 137 -6.11 8.68 11.19
C ASP A 137 -6.87 7.71 12.10
N PRO A 138 -8.13 7.36 11.80
CA PRO A 138 -8.87 6.39 12.58
C PRO A 138 -8.27 4.98 12.51
N MET A 139 -7.39 4.68 11.55
CA MET A 139 -6.61 3.43 11.55
C MET A 139 -5.73 3.31 12.80
N ARG A 140 -5.42 4.43 13.45
CA ARG A 140 -4.76 4.42 14.76
C ARG A 140 -5.61 3.77 15.84
N LEU A 141 -6.93 3.84 15.71
CA LEU A 141 -7.89 3.15 16.58
C LEU A 141 -8.03 1.66 16.24
N PHE A 142 -7.61 1.25 15.04
CA PHE A 142 -7.64 -0.11 14.54
C PHE A 142 -6.26 -0.78 14.52
N ALA A 143 -5.24 -0.18 15.15
CA ALA A 143 -3.92 -0.79 15.28
C ALA A 143 -4.00 -2.18 15.95
N ASP A 144 -4.96 -2.36 16.87
CA ASP A 144 -5.19 -3.62 17.59
C ASP A 144 -6.21 -4.56 16.89
N ARG A 145 -7.00 -4.03 15.93
CA ARG A 145 -7.95 -4.82 15.14
C ARG A 145 -8.00 -4.26 13.73
N PRO A 146 -7.10 -4.65 12.89
CA PRO A 146 -7.01 -4.06 11.59
C PRO A 146 -8.19 -4.52 10.72
N TYR A 147 -9.04 -3.57 10.32
CA TYR A 147 -9.94 -3.70 9.18
C TYR A 147 -9.19 -4.20 7.94
N LEU A 148 -7.93 -3.80 7.81
CA LEU A 148 -7.00 -4.34 6.83
C LEU A 148 -6.70 -5.82 7.07
N ASP A 149 -6.63 -6.30 8.31
CA ASP A 149 -6.44 -7.73 8.58
C ASP A 149 -7.66 -8.52 8.14
N GLU A 150 -8.87 -8.07 8.46
CA GLU A 150 -10.08 -8.73 7.99
C GLU A 150 -10.21 -8.69 6.46
N ALA A 151 -9.89 -7.56 5.83
CA ALA A 151 -9.90 -7.43 4.38
C ALA A 151 -8.83 -8.30 3.73
N ILE A 152 -7.66 -8.41 4.35
CA ILE A 152 -6.57 -9.27 3.90
C ILE A 152 -6.91 -10.74 4.17
N GLU A 153 -7.41 -11.09 5.34
CA GLU A 153 -7.79 -12.46 5.69
C GLU A 153 -8.94 -12.98 4.83
N ARG A 154 -9.93 -12.15 4.48
CA ARG A 154 -10.98 -12.52 3.51
C ARG A 154 -10.42 -12.83 2.12
N LEU A 155 -9.30 -12.22 1.74
CA LEU A 155 -8.63 -12.46 0.46
C LEU A 155 -7.67 -13.67 0.51
N PHE A 156 -7.17 -14.04 1.70
CA PHE A 156 -6.20 -15.11 1.91
C PHE A 156 -6.81 -16.36 2.57
N GLY A 157 -7.99 -16.25 3.16
CA GLY A 157 -8.68 -17.28 3.95
C GLY A 157 -9.64 -18.15 3.15
N GLY A 158 -9.37 -18.33 1.85
CA GLY A 158 -10.06 -19.26 0.97
C GLY A 158 -9.22 -20.49 0.70
#